data_d08bfe328372f745f7ce5812338aa9d2
#
_entry.id   d08bfe328372f745f7ce5812338aa9d2
#
_cell.length_a   1.000
_cell.length_b   1.000
_cell.length_c   1.000
_cell.angle_alpha   90.00
_cell.angle_beta   90.00
_cell.angle_gamma   90.00
#
_symmetry.space_group_name_H-M   'P 1'
#
loop_
_entity.id
_entity.type
_entity.pdbx_description
1 polymer ?
#
loop_
_entity_poly.entity_id
_entity_poly.type
_entity_poly.pdbx_seq_one_letter_code
_entity_poly.pdbx_strand_id
1 'polypeptide(L)'
;MPNEALIVVDMQNDFCDGGALAVPGANAIVPVVNRLIGRYEHVVLTQDWHPPGHASFASAWSGGEAFSTVQFPYGPQTLWPDHCVQGTSGAAFNSQLDADKAQMIVRKGFHTGIDSYSAFRENDRMTRTGLDGYLKARGFTRLVFCGLALDFCVAWSAIDARQAGFDVAVVQEATAAIDLEGSKKRMLTEMRQGGIKLNATA
;
A
#
# COMPACT_ATOMS: atom_id res chain seq x y z
N MET A 1 17.29 -3.89 -13.70
CA MET A 1 18.65 -3.63 -13.20
C MET A 1 18.91 -4.56 -12.03
N PRO A 2 20.11 -5.13 -11.84
CA PRO A 2 20.32 -6.26 -10.93
C PRO A 2 20.02 -5.99 -9.44
N ASN A 3 19.89 -4.74 -9.02
CA ASN A 3 19.68 -4.37 -7.60
C ASN A 3 18.39 -3.55 -7.37
N GLU A 4 17.40 -3.69 -8.26
CA GLU A 4 16.14 -2.95 -8.23
C GLU A 4 14.95 -3.91 -8.15
N ALA A 5 13.94 -3.56 -7.34
CA ALA A 5 12.67 -4.29 -7.25
C ALA A 5 11.48 -3.33 -7.45
N LEU A 6 10.45 -3.84 -8.13
CA LEU A 6 9.14 -3.21 -8.21
C LEU A 6 8.30 -3.66 -7.02
N ILE A 7 7.74 -2.71 -6.30
CA ILE A 7 6.78 -2.94 -5.22
C ILE A 7 5.39 -2.50 -5.69
N VAL A 8 4.53 -3.47 -5.94
CA VAL A 8 3.15 -3.23 -6.38
C VAL A 8 2.25 -3.30 -5.15
N VAL A 9 1.69 -2.17 -4.77
CA VAL A 9 0.99 -2.01 -3.50
C VAL A 9 -0.51 -2.24 -3.69
N ASP A 10 -1.04 -3.20 -2.96
CA ASP A 10 -2.47 -3.43 -2.65
C ASP A 10 -3.43 -3.35 -3.86
N MET A 11 -3.05 -3.95 -4.99
CA MET A 11 -3.92 -4.01 -6.17
C MET A 11 -5.03 -5.06 -5.99
N GLN A 12 -5.90 -4.83 -4.98
CA GLN A 12 -6.96 -5.75 -4.52
C GLN A 12 -8.35 -5.27 -4.95
N ASN A 13 -9.31 -6.20 -5.00
CA ASN A 13 -10.66 -5.91 -5.50
C ASN A 13 -11.38 -4.83 -4.67
N ASP A 14 -11.20 -4.81 -3.34
CA ASP A 14 -11.87 -3.82 -2.49
C ASP A 14 -11.39 -2.38 -2.73
N PHE A 15 -10.18 -2.21 -3.27
CA PHE A 15 -9.66 -0.89 -3.67
C PHE A 15 -9.97 -0.53 -5.12
N CYS A 16 -10.50 -1.46 -5.92
CA CYS A 16 -10.90 -1.25 -7.29
C CYS A 16 -12.38 -0.81 -7.41
N ASP A 17 -12.80 -0.43 -8.62
CA ASP A 17 -14.16 0.03 -8.87
C ASP A 17 -15.20 -1.01 -8.41
N GLY A 18 -16.16 -0.57 -7.59
CA GLY A 18 -17.17 -1.44 -7.00
C GLY A 18 -16.75 -2.16 -5.72
N GLY A 19 -15.52 -2.00 -5.27
CA GLY A 19 -15.02 -2.53 -4.01
C GLY A 19 -15.46 -1.72 -2.78
N ALA A 20 -15.26 -2.29 -1.60
CA ALA A 20 -15.72 -1.70 -0.32
C ALA A 20 -15.03 -0.38 0.04
N LEU A 21 -13.80 -0.18 -0.42
CA LEU A 21 -13.02 1.05 -0.26
C LEU A 21 -12.43 1.49 -1.61
N ALA A 22 -13.31 1.61 -2.61
CA ALA A 22 -12.91 1.91 -3.98
C ALA A 22 -12.14 3.23 -4.09
N VAL A 23 -10.96 3.17 -4.69
CA VAL A 23 -10.09 4.32 -4.97
C VAL A 23 -10.41 4.87 -6.35
N PRO A 24 -10.77 6.14 -6.50
CA PRO A 24 -11.11 6.71 -7.80
C PRO A 24 -9.99 6.50 -8.85
N GLY A 25 -10.34 5.87 -9.98
CA GLY A 25 -9.39 5.59 -11.06
C GLY A 25 -8.52 4.34 -10.87
N ALA A 26 -8.78 3.52 -9.85
CA ALA A 26 -8.00 2.31 -9.56
C ALA A 26 -7.92 1.34 -10.74
N ASN A 27 -9.04 1.08 -11.42
CA ASN A 27 -9.06 0.17 -12.57
C ASN A 27 -8.25 0.71 -13.76
N ALA A 28 -8.18 2.02 -13.93
CA ALA A 28 -7.44 2.63 -15.02
C ALA A 28 -5.92 2.44 -14.90
N ILE A 29 -5.39 2.26 -13.69
CA ILE A 29 -3.96 2.03 -13.52
C ILE A 29 -3.53 0.57 -13.73
N VAL A 30 -4.44 -0.42 -13.71
CA VAL A 30 -4.09 -1.85 -13.84
C VAL A 30 -3.23 -2.12 -15.09
N PRO A 31 -3.58 -1.64 -16.30
CA PRO A 31 -2.73 -1.85 -17.48
C PRO A 31 -1.35 -1.20 -17.38
N VAL A 32 -1.24 -0.06 -16.65
CA VAL A 32 0.04 0.63 -16.43
C VAL A 32 0.90 -0.20 -15.47
N VAL A 33 0.32 -0.68 -14.38
CA VAL A 33 0.98 -1.57 -13.41
C VAL A 33 1.47 -2.85 -14.10
N ASN A 34 0.66 -3.48 -14.94
CA ASN A 34 1.05 -4.69 -15.68
C ASN A 34 2.22 -4.42 -16.63
N ARG A 35 2.27 -3.25 -17.29
CA ARG A 35 3.45 -2.88 -18.10
C ARG A 35 4.72 -2.77 -17.24
N LEU A 36 4.61 -2.22 -16.04
CA LEU A 36 5.74 -2.19 -15.10
C LEU A 36 6.14 -3.60 -14.68
N ILE A 37 5.20 -4.43 -14.24
CA ILE A 37 5.43 -5.84 -13.90
C ILE A 37 6.17 -6.56 -15.04
N GLY A 38 5.78 -6.27 -16.31
CA GLY A 38 6.43 -6.83 -17.48
C GLY A 38 7.89 -6.44 -17.68
N ARG A 39 8.30 -5.26 -17.17
CA ARG A 39 9.65 -4.69 -17.35
C ARG A 39 10.62 -5.03 -16.23
N TYR A 40 10.10 -5.37 -15.03
CA TYR A 40 10.94 -5.67 -13.88
C TYR A 40 11.19 -7.17 -13.75
N GLU A 41 12.43 -7.52 -13.43
CA GLU A 41 12.82 -8.90 -13.14
C GLU A 41 12.33 -9.32 -11.74
N HIS A 42 12.33 -8.36 -10.80
CA HIS A 42 11.96 -8.59 -9.42
C HIS A 42 10.72 -7.79 -9.03
N VAL A 43 9.66 -8.53 -8.71
CA VAL A 43 8.35 -7.96 -8.35
C VAL A 43 7.92 -8.49 -6.99
N VAL A 44 7.55 -7.57 -6.11
CA VAL A 44 6.92 -7.86 -4.81
C VAL A 44 5.52 -7.27 -4.83
N LEU A 45 4.52 -8.04 -4.46
CA LEU A 45 3.17 -7.54 -4.21
C LEU A 45 2.98 -7.32 -2.71
N THR A 46 2.18 -6.33 -2.35
CA THR A 46 1.63 -6.22 -0.99
C THR A 46 0.14 -6.54 -1.00
N GLN A 47 -0.36 -7.01 0.12
CA GLN A 47 -1.74 -7.39 0.28
C GLN A 47 -2.22 -6.96 1.66
N ASP A 48 -3.18 -6.04 1.68
CA ASP A 48 -3.92 -5.71 2.89
C ASP A 48 -4.76 -6.93 3.30
N TRP A 49 -4.68 -7.34 4.59
CA TRP A 49 -5.17 -8.66 4.99
C TRP A 49 -5.77 -8.62 6.39
N HIS A 50 -6.87 -7.88 6.54
CA HIS A 50 -7.50 -7.64 7.83
C HIS A 50 -8.32 -8.83 8.34
N PRO A 51 -8.17 -9.24 9.61
CA PRO A 51 -9.11 -10.18 10.21
C PRO A 51 -10.52 -9.56 10.32
N PRO A 52 -11.57 -10.37 10.30
CA PRO A 52 -12.92 -9.87 10.57
C PRO A 52 -12.99 -9.10 11.89
N GLY A 53 -13.66 -7.94 11.90
CA GLY A 53 -13.78 -7.08 13.08
C GLY A 53 -12.49 -6.34 13.44
N HIS A 54 -11.62 -6.10 12.47
CA HIS A 54 -10.38 -5.33 12.67
C HIS A 54 -10.68 -3.96 13.29
N ALA A 55 -9.84 -3.52 14.23
CA ALA A 55 -10.10 -2.31 15.00
C ALA A 55 -10.11 -1.01 14.18
N SER A 56 -9.49 -0.99 12.98
CA SER A 56 -9.58 0.16 12.06
C SER A 56 -10.89 0.23 11.28
N PHE A 57 -11.77 -0.75 11.41
CA PHE A 57 -13.08 -0.71 10.75
C PHE A 57 -14.09 0.11 11.54
N ALA A 58 -14.87 0.95 10.86
CA ALA A 58 -15.93 1.71 11.50
C ALA A 58 -16.97 0.80 12.17
N SER A 59 -17.25 -0.35 11.58
CA SER A 59 -18.18 -1.37 12.10
C SER A 59 -17.73 -1.97 13.45
N ALA A 60 -16.45 -1.91 13.80
CA ALA A 60 -15.92 -2.39 15.07
C ALA A 60 -16.25 -1.46 16.27
N TRP A 61 -16.78 -0.27 16.01
CA TRP A 61 -17.04 0.76 17.01
C TRP A 61 -18.53 1.08 17.08
N SER A 62 -19.08 1.15 18.30
CA SER A 62 -20.47 1.60 18.49
C SER A 62 -20.60 3.06 18.04
N GLY A 63 -21.41 3.30 17.00
CA GLY A 63 -21.54 4.63 16.37
C GLY A 63 -20.33 5.07 15.55
N GLY A 64 -19.44 4.14 15.17
CA GLY A 64 -18.30 4.43 14.30
C GLY A 64 -18.74 4.86 12.91
N GLU A 65 -18.15 5.93 12.42
CA GLU A 65 -18.38 6.46 11.07
C GLU A 65 -17.14 6.27 10.22
N ALA A 66 -17.31 5.74 9.01
CA ALA A 66 -16.21 5.61 8.05
C ALA A 66 -15.60 6.98 7.76
N PHE A 67 -14.28 7.02 7.61
CA PHE A 67 -13.44 8.22 7.40
C PHE A 67 -13.34 9.16 8.61
N SER A 68 -13.99 8.87 9.74
CA SER A 68 -13.74 9.59 10.99
C SER A 68 -12.39 9.19 11.60
N THR A 69 -11.90 9.99 12.53
CA THR A 69 -10.65 9.70 13.25
C THR A 69 -10.91 9.36 14.70
N VAL A 70 -10.31 8.29 15.18
CA VAL A 70 -10.32 7.88 16.59
C VAL A 70 -8.90 7.81 17.14
N GLN A 71 -8.76 7.88 18.47
CA GLN A 71 -7.46 7.80 19.14
C GLN A 71 -7.14 6.36 19.51
N PHE A 72 -6.08 5.83 18.91
CA PHE A 72 -5.48 4.54 19.27
C PHE A 72 -4.26 4.74 20.18
N PRO A 73 -3.76 3.68 20.84
CA PRO A 73 -2.54 3.77 21.66
C PRO A 73 -1.31 4.29 20.89
N TYR A 74 -1.26 4.09 19.58
CA TYR A 74 -0.17 4.53 18.71
C TYR A 74 -0.44 5.88 18.01
N GLY A 75 -1.55 6.53 18.29
CA GLY A 75 -1.89 7.83 17.71
C GLY A 75 -3.25 7.87 17.02
N PRO A 76 -3.54 8.93 16.26
CA PRO A 76 -4.78 9.05 15.52
C PRO A 76 -4.86 8.02 14.39
N GLN A 77 -6.01 7.36 14.28
CA GLN A 77 -6.33 6.35 13.27
C GLN A 77 -7.62 6.70 12.55
N THR A 78 -7.58 6.70 11.23
CA THR A 78 -8.79 6.79 10.41
C THR A 78 -9.58 5.49 10.48
N LEU A 79 -10.88 5.58 10.72
CA LEU A 79 -11.78 4.43 10.59
C LEU A 79 -12.19 4.25 9.13
N TRP A 80 -12.05 3.02 8.67
CA TRP A 80 -12.35 2.65 7.29
C TRP A 80 -13.65 1.83 7.20
N PRO A 81 -14.33 1.78 6.03
CA PRO A 81 -15.25 0.70 5.72
C PRO A 81 -14.55 -0.65 5.87
N ASP A 82 -15.29 -1.71 6.18
CA ASP A 82 -14.73 -3.07 6.19
C ASP A 82 -14.21 -3.40 4.79
N HIS A 83 -12.92 -3.67 4.66
CA HIS A 83 -12.26 -3.94 3.39
C HIS A 83 -11.14 -4.96 3.56
N CYS A 84 -10.77 -5.60 2.48
CA CYS A 84 -9.66 -6.56 2.42
C CYS A 84 -9.70 -7.60 3.55
N VAL A 85 -10.92 -8.03 3.91
CA VAL A 85 -11.12 -9.03 4.97
C VAL A 85 -10.58 -10.37 4.51
N GLN A 86 -9.80 -11.01 5.37
CA GLN A 86 -9.12 -12.28 5.11
C GLN A 86 -10.06 -13.32 4.50
N GLY A 87 -9.63 -13.93 3.39
CA GLY A 87 -10.36 -15.00 2.71
C GLY A 87 -11.56 -14.56 1.86
N THR A 88 -11.88 -13.25 1.82
CA THR A 88 -12.94 -12.74 0.94
C THR A 88 -12.45 -12.44 -0.47
N SER A 89 -13.39 -12.33 -1.40
CA SER A 89 -13.09 -11.87 -2.76
C SER A 89 -12.55 -10.44 -2.80
N GLY A 90 -12.96 -9.60 -1.84
CA GLY A 90 -12.49 -8.22 -1.72
C GLY A 90 -10.98 -8.15 -1.43
N ALA A 91 -10.47 -9.04 -0.59
CA ALA A 91 -9.05 -9.15 -0.27
C ALA A 91 -8.21 -9.81 -1.39
N ALA A 92 -8.82 -10.44 -2.37
CA ALA A 92 -8.10 -11.02 -3.51
C ALA A 92 -7.53 -9.92 -4.41
N PHE A 93 -6.42 -10.20 -5.08
CA PHE A 93 -5.89 -9.32 -6.12
C PHE A 93 -6.88 -9.14 -7.27
N ASN A 94 -6.84 -7.97 -7.90
CA ASN A 94 -7.62 -7.73 -9.12
C ASN A 94 -7.29 -8.79 -10.16
N SER A 95 -8.33 -9.40 -10.73
CA SER A 95 -8.18 -10.53 -11.68
C SER A 95 -7.47 -10.18 -12.99
N GLN A 96 -7.32 -8.89 -13.29
CA GLN A 96 -6.58 -8.40 -14.45
C GLN A 96 -5.11 -8.09 -14.14
N LEU A 97 -4.68 -8.20 -12.89
CA LEU A 97 -3.30 -7.98 -12.48
C LEU A 97 -2.44 -9.20 -12.84
N ASP A 98 -1.27 -8.98 -13.42
CA ASP A 98 -0.26 -10.01 -13.71
C ASP A 98 0.44 -10.49 -12.41
N ALA A 99 -0.35 -10.93 -11.43
CA ALA A 99 0.12 -11.24 -10.08
C ALA A 99 1.11 -12.43 -10.03
N ASP A 100 1.01 -13.36 -10.95
CA ASP A 100 1.82 -14.59 -11.01
C ASP A 100 3.32 -14.33 -11.23
N LYS A 101 3.70 -13.13 -11.68
CA LYS A 101 5.11 -12.72 -11.82
C LYS A 101 5.79 -12.37 -10.50
N ALA A 102 5.04 -12.17 -9.44
CA ALA A 102 5.61 -11.78 -8.16
C ALA A 102 6.39 -12.94 -7.51
N GLN A 103 7.60 -12.64 -7.04
CA GLN A 103 8.40 -13.59 -6.27
C GLN A 103 8.08 -13.57 -4.77
N MET A 104 7.38 -12.54 -4.31
CA MET A 104 6.96 -12.41 -2.92
C MET A 104 5.64 -11.66 -2.82
N ILE A 105 4.80 -12.10 -1.89
CA ILE A 105 3.61 -11.37 -1.46
C ILE A 105 3.77 -11.08 0.03
N VAL A 106 3.68 -9.80 0.40
CA VAL A 106 3.73 -9.34 1.79
C VAL A 106 2.32 -9.00 2.24
N ARG A 107 1.80 -9.73 3.21
CA ARG A 107 0.55 -9.41 3.88
C ARG A 107 0.81 -8.42 5.00
N LYS A 108 -0.06 -7.44 5.16
CA LYS A 108 -0.01 -6.42 6.21
C LYS A 108 -1.39 -6.21 6.81
N GLY A 109 -1.47 -5.56 7.98
CA GLY A 109 -2.74 -5.26 8.64
C GLY A 109 -3.46 -6.50 9.19
N PHE A 110 -2.73 -7.57 9.52
CA PHE A 110 -3.32 -8.81 10.03
C PHE A 110 -3.40 -8.88 11.56
N HIS A 111 -2.87 -7.90 12.28
CA HIS A 111 -3.05 -7.77 13.72
C HIS A 111 -4.32 -7.00 14.03
N THR A 112 -5.28 -7.62 14.68
CA THR A 112 -6.64 -7.07 14.89
C THR A 112 -6.66 -5.65 15.48
N GLY A 113 -5.69 -5.30 16.32
CA GLY A 113 -5.63 -4.01 17.04
C GLY A 113 -4.71 -2.96 16.43
N ILE A 114 -4.01 -3.26 15.33
CA ILE A 114 -3.02 -2.35 14.73
C ILE A 114 -3.22 -2.33 13.23
N ASP A 115 -3.49 -1.16 12.67
CA ASP A 115 -3.60 -0.98 11.22
C ASP A 115 -2.21 -0.89 10.56
N SER A 116 -2.14 -1.05 9.25
CA SER A 116 -0.88 -1.09 8.51
C SER A 116 -1.01 -0.42 7.15
N TYR A 117 -0.60 0.83 7.06
CA TYR A 117 -0.47 1.48 5.75
C TYR A 117 0.81 1.03 5.05
N SER A 118 1.93 1.11 5.75
CA SER A 118 3.23 0.74 5.17
C SER A 118 3.41 -0.76 5.01
N ALA A 119 4.04 -1.17 3.89
CA ALA A 119 4.49 -2.54 3.67
C ALA A 119 5.74 -2.91 4.52
N PHE A 120 6.33 -1.97 5.26
CA PHE A 120 7.54 -2.18 6.06
C PHE A 120 7.26 -2.34 7.54
N ARG A 121 6.28 -1.59 8.06
CA ARG A 121 5.87 -1.63 9.46
C ARG A 121 4.42 -1.18 9.62
N GLU A 122 3.79 -1.65 10.69
CA GLU A 122 2.42 -1.26 11.02
C GLU A 122 2.34 0.16 11.59
N ASN A 123 1.14 0.68 11.80
CA ASN A 123 0.92 2.07 12.20
C ASN A 123 1.44 2.39 13.61
N ASP A 124 1.69 1.37 14.45
CA ASP A 124 2.39 1.52 15.73
C ASP A 124 3.87 1.91 15.58
N ARG A 125 4.41 1.89 14.37
CA ARG A 125 5.79 2.21 13.98
C ARG A 125 6.84 1.25 14.55
N MET A 126 6.43 0.20 15.24
CA MET A 126 7.29 -0.79 15.92
C MET A 126 7.21 -2.17 15.27
N THR A 127 5.99 -2.63 14.97
CA THR A 127 5.74 -3.95 14.38
C THR A 127 6.18 -3.99 12.92
N ARG A 128 7.14 -4.87 12.61
CA ARG A 128 7.71 -5.00 11.27
C ARG A 128 7.04 -6.11 10.49
N THR A 129 6.86 -5.91 9.18
CA THR A 129 6.35 -6.94 8.27
C THR A 129 7.43 -7.96 7.86
N GLY A 130 8.70 -7.58 7.94
CA GLY A 130 9.84 -8.37 7.46
C GLY A 130 10.27 -8.05 6.03
N LEU A 131 9.57 -7.17 5.30
CA LEU A 131 9.91 -6.82 3.92
C LEU A 131 11.33 -6.25 3.79
N ASP A 132 11.75 -5.37 4.71
CA ASP A 132 13.08 -4.77 4.68
C ASP A 132 14.20 -5.83 4.81
N GLY A 133 13.99 -6.83 5.63
CA GLY A 133 14.91 -7.98 5.77
C GLY A 133 15.02 -8.78 4.47
N TYR A 134 13.89 -9.12 3.86
CA TYR A 134 13.86 -9.80 2.56
C TYR A 134 14.60 -9.01 1.48
N LEU A 135 14.31 -7.72 1.34
CA LEU A 135 14.90 -6.87 0.30
C LEU A 135 16.42 -6.74 0.49
N LYS A 136 16.88 -6.54 1.73
CA LYS A 136 18.32 -6.45 2.05
C LYS A 136 19.04 -7.77 1.83
N ALA A 137 18.44 -8.90 2.23
CA ALA A 137 19.01 -10.23 2.01
C ALA A 137 19.16 -10.58 0.51
N ARG A 138 18.31 -10.02 -0.35
CA ARG A 138 18.38 -10.13 -1.81
C ARG A 138 19.33 -9.10 -2.46
N GLY A 139 19.92 -8.18 -1.69
CA GLY A 139 20.86 -7.18 -2.18
C GLY A 139 20.19 -6.02 -2.96
N PHE A 140 18.89 -5.83 -2.81
CA PHE A 140 18.23 -4.68 -3.43
C PHE A 140 18.66 -3.38 -2.77
N THR A 141 18.92 -2.36 -3.60
CA THR A 141 19.32 -1.02 -3.15
C THR A 141 18.36 0.06 -3.63
N ARG A 142 17.55 -0.25 -4.64
CA ARG A 142 16.56 0.65 -5.22
C ARG A 142 15.19 -0.02 -5.27
N LEU A 143 14.14 0.75 -4.91
CA LEU A 143 12.76 0.31 -4.94
C LEU A 143 11.91 1.26 -5.75
N VAL A 144 11.06 0.72 -6.60
CA VAL A 144 10.10 1.49 -7.38
C VAL A 144 8.69 1.08 -6.96
N PHE A 145 7.88 2.04 -6.58
CA PHE A 145 6.53 1.82 -6.07
C PHE A 145 5.47 2.20 -7.09
N CYS A 146 4.40 1.41 -7.13
CA CYS A 146 3.15 1.68 -7.83
C CYS A 146 1.98 1.03 -7.09
N GLY A 147 0.74 1.26 -7.52
CA GLY A 147 -0.47 0.67 -6.92
C GLY A 147 -1.28 1.63 -6.07
N LEU A 148 -1.92 1.14 -5.04
CA LEU A 148 -2.98 1.81 -4.27
C LEU A 148 -2.70 1.84 -2.77
N ALA A 149 -3.23 2.80 -2.04
CA ALA A 149 -3.57 4.15 -2.52
C ALA A 149 -2.34 5.05 -2.40
N LEU A 150 -2.15 5.95 -3.38
CA LEU A 150 -0.96 6.82 -3.43
C LEU A 150 -0.68 7.54 -2.11
N ASP A 151 -1.73 8.06 -1.48
CA ASP A 151 -1.69 8.93 -0.30
C ASP A 151 -1.74 8.17 1.04
N PHE A 152 -1.83 6.85 0.99
CA PHE A 152 -1.76 5.96 2.16
C PHE A 152 -0.70 4.88 1.94
N CYS A 153 -1.08 3.68 1.54
CA CYS A 153 -0.16 2.53 1.54
C CYS A 153 1.07 2.75 0.66
N VAL A 154 0.94 3.38 -0.51
CA VAL A 154 2.09 3.67 -1.39
C VAL A 154 3.03 4.69 -0.74
N ALA A 155 2.52 5.84 -0.28
CA ALA A 155 3.35 6.88 0.29
C ALA A 155 4.04 6.44 1.59
N TRP A 156 3.29 5.83 2.52
CA TRP A 156 3.86 5.33 3.77
C TRP A 156 4.93 4.27 3.53
N SER A 157 4.69 3.35 2.58
CA SER A 157 5.70 2.35 2.20
C SER A 157 6.95 2.98 1.58
N ALA A 158 6.77 3.96 0.69
CA ALA A 158 7.88 4.66 0.05
C ALA A 158 8.72 5.47 1.05
N ILE A 159 8.08 6.13 2.01
CA ILE A 159 8.76 6.88 3.08
C ILE A 159 9.54 5.93 3.98
N ASP A 160 8.93 4.82 4.42
CA ASP A 160 9.61 3.83 5.26
C ASP A 160 10.77 3.15 4.53
N ALA A 161 10.61 2.85 3.24
CA ALA A 161 11.70 2.34 2.40
C ALA A 161 12.88 3.32 2.36
N ARG A 162 12.59 4.62 2.20
CA ARG A 162 13.63 5.67 2.20
C ARG A 162 14.35 5.74 3.53
N GLN A 163 13.61 5.68 4.64
CA GLN A 163 14.17 5.63 6.00
C GLN A 163 14.99 4.37 6.26
N ALA A 164 14.64 3.24 5.62
CA ALA A 164 15.39 1.99 5.69
C ALA A 164 16.68 1.99 4.84
N GLY A 165 16.95 3.08 4.11
CA GLY A 165 18.19 3.32 3.34
C GLY A 165 18.13 2.97 1.86
N PHE A 166 16.94 2.67 1.30
CA PHE A 166 16.80 2.41 -0.13
C PHE A 166 16.75 3.72 -0.95
N ASP A 167 17.22 3.68 -2.20
CA ASP A 167 16.84 4.68 -3.21
C ASP A 167 15.41 4.40 -3.66
N VAL A 168 14.52 5.41 -3.62
CA VAL A 168 13.08 5.19 -3.80
C VAL A 168 12.52 6.07 -4.90
N ALA A 169 11.72 5.46 -5.77
CA ALA A 169 10.91 6.16 -6.74
C ALA A 169 9.44 5.69 -6.67
N VAL A 170 8.51 6.58 -6.98
CA VAL A 170 7.08 6.28 -7.16
C VAL A 170 6.68 6.66 -8.57
N VAL A 171 6.04 5.74 -9.30
CA VAL A 171 5.52 5.98 -10.65
C VAL A 171 4.09 6.50 -10.54
N GLN A 172 3.91 7.82 -10.62
CA GLN A 172 2.63 8.47 -10.33
C GLN A 172 1.49 8.02 -11.27
N GLU A 173 1.76 7.81 -12.57
CA GLU A 173 0.75 7.34 -13.53
C GLU A 173 0.27 5.91 -13.25
N ALA A 174 1.04 5.15 -12.46
CA ALA A 174 0.68 3.81 -12.00
C ALA A 174 0.13 3.81 -10.56
N THR A 175 -0.41 4.94 -10.10
CA THR A 175 -1.03 5.09 -8.78
C THR A 175 -2.35 5.84 -8.87
N ALA A 176 -3.25 5.59 -7.90
CA ALA A 176 -4.45 6.38 -7.68
C ALA A 176 -4.59 6.71 -6.19
N ALA A 177 -5.28 7.80 -5.86
CA ALA A 177 -5.38 8.33 -4.50
C ALA A 177 -6.83 8.35 -3.99
N ILE A 178 -7.01 8.15 -2.69
CA ILE A 178 -8.29 8.36 -2.00
C ILE A 178 -8.57 9.87 -1.90
N ASP A 179 -7.54 10.66 -1.64
CA ASP A 179 -7.55 12.13 -1.45
C ASP A 179 -8.47 12.61 -0.32
N LEU A 180 -8.42 11.91 0.82
CA LEU A 180 -9.16 12.29 2.02
C LEU A 180 -8.58 13.59 2.58
N GLU A 181 -9.41 14.66 2.58
CA GLU A 181 -9.05 15.99 3.10
C GLU A 181 -7.69 16.53 2.59
N GLY A 182 -7.40 16.32 1.31
CA GLY A 182 -6.16 16.77 0.67
C GLY A 182 -4.92 15.93 1.03
N SER A 183 -5.10 14.69 1.47
CA SER A 183 -4.03 13.74 1.79
C SER A 183 -3.06 13.55 0.62
N LYS A 184 -3.57 13.49 -0.62
CA LYS A 184 -2.73 13.36 -1.82
C LYS A 184 -1.68 14.47 -1.91
N LYS A 185 -2.09 15.73 -1.75
CA LYS A 185 -1.17 16.87 -1.82
C LYS A 185 -0.15 16.84 -0.68
N ARG A 186 -0.58 16.51 0.54
CA ARG A 186 0.29 16.39 1.71
C ARG A 186 1.36 15.33 1.47
N MET A 187 0.96 14.12 1.08
CA MET A 187 1.89 13.00 0.93
C MET A 187 2.85 13.18 -0.26
N LEU A 188 2.40 13.76 -1.38
CA LEU A 188 3.31 14.12 -2.47
C LEU A 188 4.38 15.12 -2.02
N THR A 189 4.03 16.07 -1.17
CA THR A 189 4.97 17.04 -0.61
C THR A 189 5.96 16.37 0.32
N GLU A 190 5.48 15.53 1.24
CA GLU A 190 6.31 14.79 2.19
C GLU A 190 7.30 13.84 1.49
N MET A 191 6.83 13.09 0.50
CA MET A 191 7.69 12.23 -0.30
C MET A 191 8.82 13.01 -1.01
N ARG A 192 8.51 14.18 -1.61
CA ARG A 192 9.54 15.04 -2.23
C ARG A 192 10.55 15.55 -1.22
N GLN A 193 10.09 16.00 -0.05
CA GLN A 193 10.96 16.47 1.04
C GLN A 193 11.86 15.33 1.57
N GLY A 194 11.35 14.11 1.59
CA GLY A 194 12.10 12.89 1.93
C GLY A 194 13.08 12.42 0.85
N GLY A 195 13.18 13.12 -0.29
CA GLY A 195 14.09 12.76 -1.40
C GLY A 195 13.60 11.58 -2.24
N ILE A 196 12.31 11.27 -2.21
CA ILE A 196 11.69 10.25 -3.04
C ILE A 196 11.44 10.83 -4.44
N LYS A 197 11.88 10.11 -5.48
CA LYS A 197 11.68 10.50 -6.87
C LYS A 197 10.24 10.21 -7.28
N LEU A 198 9.52 11.23 -7.71
CA LEU A 198 8.17 11.10 -8.23
C LEU A 198 8.23 11.16 -9.76
N ASN A 199 8.28 10.00 -10.41
CA ASN A 199 8.34 9.89 -11.86
C ASN A 199 6.93 10.03 -12.45
N ALA A 200 6.80 10.79 -13.53
CA ALA A 200 5.52 10.96 -14.21
C ALA A 200 5.16 9.73 -15.06
N THR A 201 6.18 9.03 -15.54
CA THR A 201 6.04 7.91 -16.50
C THR A 201 6.68 6.62 -16.00
N ALA A 202 6.10 5.50 -16.43
CA ALA A 202 6.57 4.14 -16.20
C ALA A 202 7.80 3.78 -17.06
#